data_bf09b0e319c65cd0d9c0e10f6846cbc5
#
_entry.id   bf09b0e319c65cd0d9c0e10f6846cbc5
#
_cell.length_a   1.000
_cell.length_b   1.000
_cell.length_c   1.000
_cell.angle_alpha   90.00
_cell.angle_beta   90.00
_cell.angle_gamma   90.00
#
_symmetry.space_group_name_H-M   'P 1'
#
loop_
_entity.id
_entity.type
_entity.pdbx_description
1 polymer ?
#
loop_
_entity_poly.entity_id
_entity_poly.type
_entity_poly.pdbx_seq_one_letter_code
_entity_poly.pdbx_strand_id
1 'polypeptide(L)'
;IAAMLWLMIKLSDTYSVNVPFAIHYSDIPADQILEDNSYSVEANLQCTGFKLLNYYFVRKSHRAVTISLENIRFKEENQQYTYNSIYIKEAIAQFMNINNYDVSTKEDAIYFKMNRLASKKVKVIPDTNINFERQYNLYGDILIQPDSIVIFGTENDIANTNEVYTKKIELASKDFEYLLD
;
A
#
# COMPACT_ATOMS: atom_id res chain seq x y z
N ILE A 1 6.44 45.34 16.04
CA ILE A 1 6.40 45.65 14.61
C ILE A 1 7.73 45.26 13.95
N ALA A 2 8.90 45.75 14.42
CA ALA A 2 10.21 45.46 13.82
C ALA A 2 10.54 43.96 13.75
N ALA A 3 10.27 43.18 14.81
CA ALA A 3 10.50 41.74 14.86
C ALA A 3 9.63 40.97 13.80
N MET A 4 8.41 41.44 13.59
CA MET A 4 7.51 40.83 12.63
C MET A 4 7.96 41.11 11.19
N LEU A 5 8.42 42.31 10.90
CA LEU A 5 9.02 42.68 9.61
C LEU A 5 10.31 41.88 9.39
N TRP A 6 11.17 41.76 10.35
CA TRP A 6 12.38 40.96 10.29
C TRP A 6 12.05 39.47 9.96
N LEU A 7 11.07 38.90 10.67
CA LEU A 7 10.61 37.53 10.41
C LEU A 7 10.09 37.35 8.99
N MET A 8 9.29 38.29 8.50
CA MET A 8 8.78 38.25 7.12
C MET A 8 9.93 38.28 6.09
N ILE A 9 10.94 39.13 6.31
CA ILE A 9 12.10 39.19 5.43
C ILE A 9 12.84 37.84 5.46
N LYS A 10 13.11 37.28 6.65
CA LYS A 10 13.77 35.98 6.78
C LYS A 10 12.99 34.84 6.15
N LEU A 11 11.68 34.79 6.28
CA LEU A 11 10.84 33.77 5.63
C LEU A 11 10.75 33.95 4.11
N SER A 12 11.06 35.13 3.59
CA SER A 12 11.13 35.40 2.15
C SER A 12 12.44 34.93 1.51
N ASP A 13 13.50 34.75 2.29
CA ASP A 13 14.78 34.24 1.80
C ASP A 13 14.59 32.78 1.26
N THR A 14 15.43 32.40 0.28
CA THR A 14 15.50 31.05 -0.26
C THR A 14 16.45 30.18 0.56
N TYR A 15 15.96 29.01 0.95
CA TYR A 15 16.72 28.03 1.72
C TYR A 15 16.87 26.75 0.92
N SER A 16 18.01 26.07 1.10
CA SER A 16 18.25 24.72 0.58
C SER A 16 18.18 23.74 1.74
N VAL A 17 17.24 22.80 1.67
CA VAL A 17 17.01 21.81 2.74
C VAL A 17 16.79 20.42 2.18
N ASN A 18 17.30 19.42 2.89
CA ASN A 18 17.03 18.01 2.56
C ASN A 18 15.79 17.55 3.33
N VAL A 19 14.83 17.01 2.60
CA VAL A 19 13.57 16.53 3.16
C VAL A 19 13.31 15.11 2.69
N PRO A 20 13.05 14.16 3.59
CA PRO A 20 12.60 12.82 3.21
C PRO A 20 11.10 12.84 2.84
N PHE A 21 10.79 12.26 1.70
CA PHE A 21 9.42 12.05 1.21
C PHE A 21 9.12 10.56 1.15
N ALA A 22 7.99 10.16 1.72
CA ALA A 22 7.45 8.84 1.48
C ALA A 22 6.75 8.83 0.11
N ILE A 23 7.05 7.85 -0.71
CA ILE A 23 6.43 7.65 -2.01
C ILE A 23 5.35 6.58 -1.86
N HIS A 24 4.14 6.89 -2.27
CA HIS A 24 3.05 5.94 -2.43
C HIS A 24 2.74 5.77 -3.90
N TYR A 25 2.56 4.53 -4.32
CA TYR A 25 2.20 4.22 -5.69
C TYR A 25 0.69 4.09 -5.82
N SER A 26 0.11 4.74 -6.84
CA SER A 26 -1.29 4.57 -7.26
C SER A 26 -1.36 3.95 -8.65
N ASP A 27 -2.56 3.55 -9.04
CA ASP A 27 -2.88 3.01 -10.37
C ASP A 27 -1.98 1.83 -10.76
N ILE A 28 -1.79 0.90 -9.79
CA ILE A 28 -1.09 -0.36 -10.03
C ILE A 28 -1.94 -1.19 -10.99
N PRO A 29 -1.38 -1.75 -12.08
CA PRO A 29 -2.10 -2.63 -12.98
C PRO A 29 -2.78 -3.78 -12.23
N ALA A 30 -4.03 -4.10 -12.62
CA ALA A 30 -4.86 -5.08 -11.90
C ALA A 30 -4.29 -6.52 -11.90
N ASP A 31 -3.36 -6.80 -12.80
CA ASP A 31 -2.67 -8.08 -12.96
C ASP A 31 -1.32 -8.15 -12.21
N GLN A 32 -0.97 -7.11 -11.45
CA GLN A 32 0.32 -7.02 -10.79
C GLN A 32 0.16 -6.60 -9.32
N ILE A 33 1.09 -7.05 -8.49
CA ILE A 33 1.21 -6.67 -7.09
C ILE A 33 2.61 -6.15 -6.83
N LEU A 34 2.70 -5.05 -6.13
CA LEU A 34 3.96 -4.45 -5.72
C LEU A 34 4.53 -5.22 -4.51
N GLU A 35 5.79 -5.62 -4.58
CA GLU A 35 6.45 -6.34 -3.48
C GLU A 35 6.66 -5.45 -2.26
N ASP A 36 6.98 -4.17 -2.49
CA ASP A 36 7.13 -3.18 -1.44
C ASP A 36 6.40 -1.88 -1.82
N ASN A 37 5.44 -1.47 -0.99
CA ASN A 37 4.55 -0.35 -1.31
C ASN A 37 5.03 0.98 -0.72
N SER A 38 6.17 1.02 -0.04
CA SER A 38 6.71 2.22 0.59
C SER A 38 8.19 2.41 0.28
N TYR A 39 8.48 3.48 -0.42
CA TYR A 39 9.85 3.92 -0.68
C TYR A 39 10.05 5.34 -0.13
N SER A 40 11.21 5.61 0.46
CA SER A 40 11.55 6.94 0.95
C SER A 40 12.66 7.56 0.10
N VAL A 41 12.40 8.74 -0.44
CA VAL A 41 13.34 9.51 -1.24
C VAL A 41 13.77 10.75 -0.49
N GLU A 42 15.07 10.97 -0.37
CA GLU A 42 15.62 12.24 0.08
C GLU A 42 15.71 13.22 -1.10
N ALA A 43 14.98 14.32 -1.00
CA ALA A 43 15.06 15.40 -1.96
C ALA A 43 15.66 16.66 -1.33
N ASN A 44 16.58 17.31 -2.05
CA ASN A 44 17.03 18.65 -1.72
C ASN A 44 16.08 19.65 -2.41
N LEU A 45 15.52 20.52 -1.60
CA LEU A 45 14.55 21.54 -2.03
C LEU A 45 15.16 22.92 -1.89
N GLN A 46 15.03 23.74 -2.94
CA GLN A 46 15.30 25.18 -2.89
C GLN A 46 13.97 25.93 -2.85
N CYS A 47 13.59 26.43 -1.69
CA CYS A 47 12.32 27.13 -1.55
C CYS A 47 12.36 28.20 -0.46
N THR A 48 11.36 29.08 -0.47
CA THR A 48 11.25 30.13 0.55
C THR A 48 10.90 29.57 1.91
N GLY A 49 11.34 30.27 2.97
CA GLY A 49 11.03 29.91 4.35
C GLY A 49 9.52 29.78 4.60
N PHE A 50 8.67 30.57 3.92
CA PHE A 50 7.21 30.43 3.99
C PHE A 50 6.72 29.05 3.52
N LYS A 51 7.28 28.51 2.42
CA LYS A 51 6.91 27.20 1.90
C LYS A 51 7.37 26.09 2.83
N LEU A 52 8.57 26.22 3.41
CA LEU A 52 9.06 25.29 4.43
C LEU A 52 8.20 25.31 5.68
N LEU A 53 7.83 26.48 6.14
CA LEU A 53 6.97 26.64 7.31
C LEU A 53 5.62 25.95 7.09
N ASN A 54 4.99 26.20 5.92
CA ASN A 54 3.75 25.55 5.54
C ASN A 54 3.89 24.02 5.48
N TYR A 55 4.99 23.51 4.93
CA TYR A 55 5.26 22.08 4.91
C TYR A 55 5.37 21.50 6.32
N TYR A 56 6.11 22.14 7.22
CA TYR A 56 6.30 21.64 8.57
C TYR A 56 5.05 21.70 9.44
N PHE A 57 4.24 22.76 9.31
CA PHE A 57 3.07 22.96 10.17
C PHE A 57 1.80 22.34 9.64
N VAL A 58 1.56 22.42 8.33
CA VAL A 58 0.29 22.00 7.73
C VAL A 58 0.37 20.57 7.19
N ARG A 59 1.49 20.20 6.57
CA ARG A 59 1.63 18.94 5.83
C ARG A 59 2.42 17.85 6.56
N LYS A 60 2.80 18.06 7.81
CA LYS A 60 3.57 17.07 8.60
C LYS A 60 2.88 15.71 8.70
N SER A 61 1.57 15.68 8.68
CA SER A 61 0.71 14.47 8.75
C SER A 61 0.65 13.70 7.44
N HIS A 62 0.93 14.33 6.29
CA HIS A 62 0.73 13.78 4.94
C HIS A 62 1.99 13.97 4.11
N ARG A 63 3.10 13.37 4.53
CA ARG A 63 4.40 13.45 3.83
C ARG A 63 4.52 12.47 2.66
N ALA A 64 3.43 11.87 2.25
CA ALA A 64 3.41 10.94 1.16
C ALA A 64 3.14 11.66 -0.17
N VAL A 65 4.03 11.44 -1.13
CA VAL A 65 3.84 11.86 -2.52
C VAL A 65 3.32 10.68 -3.29
N THR A 66 2.14 10.84 -3.91
CA THR A 66 1.52 9.78 -4.69
C THR A 66 2.02 9.84 -6.13
N ILE A 67 2.47 8.70 -6.65
CA ILE A 67 2.95 8.54 -8.01
C ILE A 67 2.08 7.50 -8.71
N SER A 68 1.48 7.89 -9.84
CA SER A 68 0.71 6.97 -10.68
C SER A 68 1.63 6.08 -11.50
N LEU A 69 1.36 4.77 -11.48
CA LEU A 69 2.08 3.78 -12.25
C LEU A 69 1.48 3.53 -13.66
N GLU A 70 0.38 4.22 -14.01
CA GLU A 70 -0.36 3.99 -15.25
C GLU A 70 0.45 4.22 -16.54
N ASN A 71 1.40 5.16 -16.51
CA ASN A 71 2.16 5.57 -17.70
C ASN A 71 3.64 5.16 -17.67
N ILE A 72 3.99 4.18 -16.87
CA ILE A 72 5.39 3.77 -16.76
C ILE A 72 5.78 2.90 -17.95
N ARG A 73 6.75 3.36 -18.71
CA ARG A 73 7.47 2.51 -19.67
C ARG A 73 8.42 1.61 -18.89
N PHE A 74 7.98 0.40 -18.65
CA PHE A 74 8.77 -0.62 -18.00
C PHE A 74 9.93 -1.04 -18.89
N LYS A 75 11.14 -0.91 -18.38
CA LYS A 75 12.26 -1.67 -18.89
C LYS A 75 12.31 -2.95 -18.05
N GLU A 76 11.76 -4.01 -18.59
CA GLU A 76 11.77 -5.32 -17.97
C GLU A 76 13.16 -5.93 -18.10
N GLU A 77 14.01 -5.68 -17.14
CA GLU A 77 15.27 -6.38 -16.98
C GLU A 77 15.23 -7.06 -15.60
N ASN A 78 15.13 -8.38 -15.56
CA ASN A 78 15.11 -9.20 -14.33
C ASN A 78 13.94 -8.94 -13.36
N GLN A 79 12.71 -8.71 -13.83
CA GLN A 79 11.54 -8.39 -12.99
C GLN A 79 11.69 -7.09 -12.17
N GLN A 80 12.70 -6.29 -12.48
CA GLN A 80 12.86 -4.96 -11.89
C GLN A 80 12.33 -3.91 -12.84
N TYR A 81 11.55 -3.03 -12.28
CA TYR A 81 11.00 -1.88 -12.97
C TYR A 81 11.75 -0.63 -12.55
N THR A 82 12.07 0.21 -13.51
CA THR A 82 12.82 1.44 -13.27
C THR A 82 11.92 2.64 -13.43
N TYR A 83 11.85 3.47 -12.42
CA TYR A 83 11.13 4.75 -12.47
C TYR A 83 12.11 5.90 -12.48
N ASN A 84 12.02 6.73 -13.51
CA ASN A 84 12.95 7.85 -13.67
C ASN A 84 12.69 8.93 -12.61
N SER A 85 13.75 9.44 -12.01
CA SER A 85 13.70 10.49 -10.98
C SER A 85 13.03 11.79 -11.46
N ILE A 86 12.94 12.03 -12.76
CA ILE A 86 12.28 13.23 -13.32
C ILE A 86 10.83 13.30 -12.85
N TYR A 87 10.08 12.20 -12.90
CA TYR A 87 8.68 12.15 -12.47
C TYR A 87 8.53 12.30 -10.96
N ILE A 88 9.53 11.82 -10.20
CA ILE A 88 9.56 11.98 -8.74
C ILE A 88 9.78 13.45 -8.39
N LYS A 89 10.73 14.10 -9.05
CA LYS A 89 10.99 15.54 -8.90
C LYS A 89 9.73 16.36 -9.20
N GLU A 90 9.04 16.00 -10.29
CA GLU A 90 7.80 16.66 -10.69
C GLU A 90 6.71 16.49 -9.66
N ALA A 91 6.49 15.26 -9.15
CA ALA A 91 5.50 14.98 -8.13
C ALA A 91 5.81 15.72 -6.81
N ILE A 92 7.09 15.76 -6.38
CA ILE A 92 7.52 16.52 -5.21
C ILE A 92 7.33 18.03 -5.43
N ALA A 93 7.68 18.54 -6.61
CA ALA A 93 7.53 19.95 -6.96
C ALA A 93 6.05 20.39 -6.92
N GLN A 94 5.15 19.58 -7.48
CA GLN A 94 3.71 19.79 -7.40
C GLN A 94 3.21 19.74 -5.95
N PHE A 95 3.64 18.74 -5.19
CA PHE A 95 3.29 18.62 -3.78
C PHE A 95 3.72 19.82 -2.95
N MET A 96 4.92 20.35 -3.19
CA MET A 96 5.48 21.52 -2.49
C MET A 96 5.04 22.86 -3.08
N ASN A 97 4.41 22.84 -4.27
CA ASN A 97 4.09 24.03 -5.07
C ASN A 97 5.33 24.89 -5.38
N ILE A 98 6.39 24.23 -5.88
CA ILE A 98 7.64 24.85 -6.33
C ILE A 98 7.94 24.43 -7.76
N ASN A 99 8.99 25.01 -8.35
CA ASN A 99 9.40 24.63 -9.71
C ASN A 99 10.20 23.31 -9.68
N ASN A 100 10.14 22.53 -10.75
CA ASN A 100 10.87 21.27 -10.87
C ASN A 100 12.40 21.46 -10.77
N TYR A 101 12.92 22.62 -11.18
CA TYR A 101 14.34 22.97 -11.09
C TYR A 101 14.83 23.15 -9.65
N ASP A 102 13.91 23.46 -8.74
CA ASP A 102 14.19 23.67 -7.32
C ASP A 102 14.19 22.35 -6.52
N VAL A 103 13.99 21.22 -7.19
CA VAL A 103 14.01 19.88 -6.60
C VAL A 103 15.16 19.07 -7.19
N SER A 104 16.03 18.55 -6.34
CA SER A 104 17.06 17.59 -6.73
C SER A 104 17.01 16.34 -5.85
N THR A 105 17.20 15.19 -6.43
CA THR A 105 17.27 13.89 -5.75
C THR A 105 18.66 13.30 -5.92
N LYS A 106 19.13 12.53 -4.95
CA LYS A 106 20.43 11.84 -5.05
C LYS A 106 20.41 10.73 -6.08
N GLU A 107 19.25 10.11 -6.26
CA GLU A 107 19.08 8.95 -7.12
C GLU A 107 18.49 9.39 -8.46
N ASP A 108 19.06 8.88 -9.55
CA ASP A 108 18.57 9.16 -10.91
C ASP A 108 17.36 8.30 -11.28
N ALA A 109 17.15 7.18 -10.57
CA ALA A 109 16.03 6.28 -10.76
C ALA A 109 15.71 5.52 -9.47
N ILE A 110 14.45 5.17 -9.30
CA ILE A 110 14.00 4.22 -8.27
C ILE A 110 13.76 2.88 -8.95
N TYR A 111 14.17 1.82 -8.26
CA TYR A 111 13.96 0.44 -8.68
C TYR A 111 12.92 -0.19 -7.77
N PHE A 112 11.95 -0.86 -8.35
CA PHE A 112 10.95 -1.60 -7.60
C PHE A 112 10.60 -2.91 -8.31
N LYS A 113 10.12 -3.88 -7.56
CA LYS A 113 9.72 -5.16 -8.09
C LYS A 113 8.20 -5.28 -8.07
N MET A 114 7.65 -5.73 -9.19
CA MET A 114 6.26 -6.12 -9.30
C MET A 114 6.18 -7.59 -9.66
N ASN A 115 5.31 -8.32 -8.98
CA ASN A 115 5.02 -9.71 -9.25
C ASN A 115 3.68 -9.81 -9.98
N ARG A 116 3.56 -10.75 -10.91
CA ARG A 116 2.27 -11.04 -11.53
C ARG A 116 1.32 -11.61 -10.50
N LEU A 117 0.10 -11.11 -10.53
CA LEU A 117 -0.97 -11.62 -9.72
C LEU A 117 -1.53 -12.88 -10.43
N ALA A 118 -1.33 -14.02 -9.80
CA ALA A 118 -1.94 -15.27 -10.23
C ALA A 118 -3.21 -15.53 -9.43
N SER A 119 -4.12 -16.33 -9.98
CA SER A 119 -5.35 -16.73 -9.30
C SER A 119 -5.47 -18.24 -9.27
N LYS A 120 -5.98 -18.79 -8.17
CA LYS A 120 -6.22 -20.23 -7.99
C LYS A 120 -7.54 -20.43 -7.27
N LYS A 121 -8.33 -21.38 -7.78
CA LYS A 121 -9.54 -21.84 -7.09
C LYS A 121 -9.13 -22.86 -6.03
N VAL A 122 -9.47 -22.62 -4.79
CA VAL A 122 -9.13 -23.46 -3.64
C VAL A 122 -10.38 -23.88 -2.89
N LYS A 123 -10.32 -25.05 -2.25
CA LYS A 123 -11.43 -25.59 -1.46
C LYS A 123 -11.52 -24.85 -0.12
N VAL A 124 -12.74 -24.61 0.33
CA VAL A 124 -13.02 -24.07 1.68
C VAL A 124 -13.25 -25.25 2.62
N ILE A 125 -12.53 -25.27 3.74
CA ILE A 125 -12.66 -26.25 4.80
C ILE A 125 -13.20 -25.55 6.04
N PRO A 126 -14.28 -26.07 6.67
CA PRO A 126 -14.79 -25.49 7.89
C PRO A 126 -13.88 -25.83 9.08
N ASP A 127 -13.44 -24.80 9.80
CA ASP A 127 -12.82 -24.98 11.11
C ASP A 127 -13.91 -24.89 12.17
N THR A 128 -14.45 -26.06 12.55
CA THR A 128 -15.58 -26.16 13.48
C THR A 128 -15.18 -26.93 14.74
N ASN A 129 -15.57 -26.39 15.89
CA ASN A 129 -15.52 -27.07 17.17
C ASN A 129 -16.96 -27.23 17.69
N ILE A 130 -17.51 -28.43 17.49
CA ILE A 130 -18.89 -28.73 17.84
C ILE A 130 -18.92 -29.57 19.10
N ASN A 131 -19.50 -29.05 20.17
CA ASN A 131 -19.72 -29.78 21.42
C ASN A 131 -21.13 -30.36 21.44
N PHE A 132 -21.23 -31.68 21.26
CA PHE A 132 -22.49 -32.39 21.35
C PHE A 132 -22.83 -32.76 22.78
N GLU A 133 -24.13 -32.72 23.14
CA GLU A 133 -24.60 -33.34 24.37
C GLU A 133 -24.58 -34.87 24.28
N ARG A 134 -24.68 -35.53 25.42
CA ARG A 134 -24.72 -36.99 25.49
C ARG A 134 -25.82 -37.53 24.56
N GLN A 135 -25.44 -38.51 23.71
CA GLN A 135 -26.31 -39.22 22.74
C GLN A 135 -26.51 -38.48 21.39
N TYR A 136 -26.00 -37.27 21.21
CA TYR A 136 -26.03 -36.57 19.92
C TYR A 136 -24.69 -36.67 19.21
N ASN A 137 -24.76 -36.74 17.87
CA ASN A 137 -23.59 -36.74 17.02
C ASN A 137 -23.93 -36.12 15.66
N LEU A 138 -22.94 -35.68 14.92
CA LEU A 138 -23.11 -35.13 13.56
C LEU A 138 -23.67 -36.24 12.65
N TYR A 139 -24.76 -35.96 11.95
CA TYR A 139 -25.33 -36.83 10.95
C TYR A 139 -25.00 -36.28 9.55
N GLY A 140 -24.04 -36.93 8.86
CA GLY A 140 -23.59 -36.50 7.55
C GLY A 140 -22.44 -35.49 7.58
N ASP A 141 -22.10 -34.98 6.41
CA ASP A 141 -21.00 -34.03 6.22
C ASP A 141 -21.48 -32.59 6.39
N ILE A 142 -20.59 -31.72 6.87
CA ILE A 142 -20.86 -30.29 6.96
C ILE A 142 -20.84 -29.70 5.56
N LEU A 143 -21.97 -29.18 5.11
CA LEU A 143 -22.09 -28.51 3.82
C LEU A 143 -21.68 -27.05 3.96
N ILE A 144 -20.81 -26.61 3.05
CA ILE A 144 -20.36 -25.23 2.98
C ILE A 144 -20.78 -24.64 1.64
N GLN A 145 -21.28 -23.42 1.67
CA GLN A 145 -21.61 -22.69 0.45
C GLN A 145 -21.02 -21.26 0.53
N PRO A 146 -20.10 -20.90 -0.37
CA PRO A 146 -19.52 -21.70 -1.46
C PRO A 146 -18.50 -22.75 -0.93
N ASP A 147 -18.41 -23.88 -1.63
CA ASP A 147 -17.45 -24.97 -1.34
C ASP A 147 -16.02 -24.63 -1.74
N SER A 148 -15.84 -23.60 -2.58
CA SER A 148 -14.57 -23.16 -3.11
C SER A 148 -14.59 -21.66 -3.41
N ILE A 149 -13.44 -21.01 -3.24
CA ILE A 149 -13.23 -19.59 -3.53
C ILE A 149 -12.01 -19.40 -4.41
N VAL A 150 -11.95 -18.27 -5.13
CA VAL A 150 -10.77 -17.89 -5.91
C VAL A 150 -9.89 -17.00 -5.02
N ILE A 151 -8.65 -17.42 -4.81
CA ILE A 151 -7.62 -16.64 -4.13
C ILE A 151 -6.72 -15.97 -5.15
N PHE A 152 -6.20 -14.80 -4.81
CA PHE A 152 -5.24 -14.04 -5.60
C PHE A 152 -3.98 -13.84 -4.79
N GLY A 153 -2.82 -13.90 -5.44
CA GLY A 153 -1.53 -13.71 -4.80
C GLY A 153 -0.38 -13.90 -5.75
N THR A 154 0.85 -13.85 -5.26
CA THR A 154 2.01 -14.18 -6.10
C THR A 154 1.98 -15.67 -6.47
N GLU A 155 2.58 -16.03 -7.61
CA GLU A 155 2.59 -17.40 -8.10
C GLU A 155 3.16 -18.38 -7.03
N ASN A 156 4.18 -17.97 -6.31
CA ASN A 156 4.79 -18.76 -5.24
C ASN A 156 3.87 -18.94 -4.03
N ASP A 157 3.13 -17.90 -3.63
CA ASP A 157 2.25 -17.97 -2.45
C ASP A 157 1.05 -18.86 -2.71
N ILE A 158 0.43 -18.74 -3.89
CA ILE A 158 -0.76 -19.52 -4.23
C ILE A 158 -0.44 -20.95 -4.69
N ALA A 159 0.79 -21.22 -5.20
CA ALA A 159 1.19 -22.57 -5.60
C ALA A 159 1.06 -23.55 -4.44
N ASN A 160 1.47 -23.12 -3.24
CA ASN A 160 1.49 -23.93 -2.02
C ASN A 160 0.15 -23.96 -1.28
N THR A 161 -0.80 -23.08 -1.63
CA THR A 161 -2.11 -23.00 -0.99
C THR A 161 -3.11 -23.84 -1.74
N ASN A 162 -3.54 -24.97 -1.19
CA ASN A 162 -4.55 -25.87 -1.82
C ASN A 162 -5.92 -25.75 -1.16
N GLU A 163 -6.00 -25.27 0.05
CA GLU A 163 -7.22 -25.16 0.85
C GLU A 163 -7.15 -23.93 1.76
N VAL A 164 -8.30 -23.43 2.10
CA VAL A 164 -8.45 -22.32 3.06
C VAL A 164 -9.46 -22.71 4.13
N TYR A 165 -9.21 -22.26 5.34
CA TYR A 165 -10.07 -22.55 6.48
C TYR A 165 -11.01 -21.39 6.79
N THR A 166 -12.23 -21.69 7.20
CA THR A 166 -13.12 -20.65 7.73
C THR A 166 -12.56 -20.11 9.06
N LYS A 167 -13.08 -18.97 9.49
CA LYS A 167 -12.88 -18.56 10.89
C LYS A 167 -13.46 -19.67 11.78
N LYS A 168 -12.76 -19.98 12.87
CA LYS A 168 -13.19 -21.00 13.84
C LYS A 168 -14.63 -20.74 14.31
N ILE A 169 -15.47 -21.72 14.13
CA ILE A 169 -16.88 -21.70 14.52
C ILE A 169 -17.06 -22.63 15.72
N GLU A 170 -17.45 -22.09 16.84
CA GLU A 170 -17.76 -22.86 18.05
C GLU A 170 -19.29 -22.96 18.19
N LEU A 171 -19.79 -24.15 18.11
CA LEU A 171 -21.23 -24.42 18.23
C LEU A 171 -21.50 -25.27 19.49
N ALA A 172 -22.47 -24.87 20.29
CA ALA A 172 -22.97 -25.61 21.42
C ALA A 172 -24.32 -26.24 21.08
N SER A 173 -24.69 -27.33 21.73
CA SER A 173 -25.93 -28.08 21.46
C SER A 173 -27.22 -27.24 21.47
N LYS A 174 -27.23 -26.11 22.16
CA LYS A 174 -28.36 -25.16 22.15
C LYS A 174 -28.59 -24.45 20.83
N ASP A 175 -27.60 -24.40 19.99
CA ASP A 175 -27.63 -23.68 18.70
C ASP A 175 -28.34 -24.49 17.59
N PHE A 176 -28.60 -25.77 17.84
CA PHE A 176 -29.24 -26.68 16.86
C PHE A 176 -30.77 -26.82 17.01
N GLU A 177 -31.34 -26.29 18.05
CA GLU A 177 -32.78 -26.42 18.33
C GLU A 177 -33.69 -25.62 17.38
N TYR A 178 -33.10 -24.68 16.60
CA TYR A 178 -33.81 -23.81 15.66
C TYR A 178 -33.74 -24.23 14.19
N LEU A 179 -33.13 -25.37 13.87
CA LEU A 179 -32.94 -25.83 12.50
C LEU A 179 -33.84 -26.98 12.07
N LEU A 180 -34.84 -27.30 12.86
CA LEU A 180 -35.79 -28.44 12.65
C LEU A 180 -37.24 -28.01 12.38
N ASP A 181 -37.49 -26.75 11.96
CA ASP A 181 -38.80 -26.30 11.51
C ASP A 181 -38.84 -26.13 9.98
#